data_fd6837002d558cc0cca2f744d23bbbc4
#
_entry.id   fd6837002d558cc0cca2f744d23bbbc4
#
_cell.length_a   1.000
_cell.length_b   1.000
_cell.length_c   1.000
_cell.angle_alpha   90.00
_cell.angle_beta   90.00
_cell.angle_gamma   90.00
#
_symmetry.space_group_name_H-M   'P 1'
#
loop_
_entity.id
_entity.type
_entity.pdbx_description
1 polymer ?
#
loop_
_entity_poly.entity_id
_entity_poly.type
_entity_poly.pdbx_seq_one_letter_code
_entity_poly.pdbx_strand_id
1 'polypeptide(L)'
;MKKVFVSLCMASVLMGLSSCASTKNAATLSSISGEWNIIEVNGTAVVPAPGQEFPYIGFDTKTGKVFGNSGCNRMMGSFDVNAKPGTIDLGALASTRMACPDMTVENNVLSALNKVKKYKKLGKENIALCGASNRPIVVLQKKESVSKLSDLEGKWIISEAASEAIPDGMEKQPFI
;
A
#
# COMPACT_ATOMS: atom_id res chain seq x y z
N MET A 1 81.28 -11.55 -13.09
CA MET A 1 80.25 -12.53 -13.43
C MET A 1 79.34 -12.63 -12.16
N LYS A 2 78.30 -11.80 -12.06
CA LYS A 2 77.33 -11.82 -10.95
C LYS A 2 75.97 -12.08 -11.52
N LYS A 3 75.38 -13.24 -11.23
CA LYS A 3 74.06 -13.66 -11.65
C LYS A 3 73.04 -13.00 -10.70
N VAL A 4 72.18 -12.15 -11.24
CA VAL A 4 71.01 -11.55 -10.52
C VAL A 4 69.82 -12.45 -10.74
N PHE A 5 69.36 -13.08 -9.64
CA PHE A 5 68.12 -13.82 -9.63
C PHE A 5 66.96 -12.82 -9.43
N VAL A 6 66.14 -12.65 -10.45
CA VAL A 6 64.86 -11.90 -10.34
C VAL A 6 63.80 -12.88 -9.85
N SER A 7 63.43 -12.69 -8.56
CA SER A 7 62.32 -13.44 -7.95
C SER A 7 60.99 -12.80 -8.37
N LEU A 8 60.22 -13.53 -9.19
CA LEU A 8 58.91 -13.12 -9.65
C LEU A 8 57.85 -13.48 -8.57
N CYS A 9 57.49 -12.50 -7.77
CA CYS A 9 56.34 -12.62 -6.88
C CYS A 9 55.02 -12.55 -7.65
N MET A 10 54.41 -13.71 -7.89
CA MET A 10 53.02 -13.79 -8.33
C MET A 10 52.11 -13.38 -7.18
N ALA A 11 51.58 -12.16 -7.18
CA ALA A 11 50.50 -11.74 -6.34
C ALA A 11 49.17 -12.23 -6.93
N SER A 12 48.63 -13.31 -6.40
CA SER A 12 47.30 -13.81 -6.69
C SER A 12 46.24 -12.87 -6.07
N VAL A 13 45.64 -12.00 -6.91
CA VAL A 13 44.49 -11.17 -6.52
C VAL A 13 43.28 -12.08 -6.47
N LEU A 14 42.90 -12.48 -5.26
CA LEU A 14 41.57 -13.06 -4.98
C LEU A 14 40.53 -11.98 -5.10
N MET A 15 39.92 -11.87 -6.30
CA MET A 15 38.68 -11.12 -6.47
C MET A 15 37.56 -11.85 -5.74
N GLY A 16 37.30 -11.40 -4.50
CA GLY A 16 36.11 -11.78 -3.77
C GLY A 16 34.88 -11.32 -4.51
N LEU A 17 34.15 -12.25 -5.11
CA LEU A 17 32.79 -12.04 -5.60
C LEU A 17 31.91 -11.74 -4.40
N SER A 18 31.78 -10.45 -4.06
CA SER A 18 30.72 -9.97 -3.17
C SER A 18 29.38 -10.20 -3.84
N SER A 19 28.87 -11.41 -3.71
CA SER A 19 27.48 -11.72 -4.01
C SER A 19 26.62 -10.85 -3.10
N CYS A 20 26.13 -9.72 -3.59
CA CYS A 20 25.06 -8.97 -2.97
C CYS A 20 23.84 -9.87 -2.87
N ALA A 21 23.65 -10.52 -1.74
CA ALA A 21 22.43 -11.20 -1.40
C ALA A 21 21.31 -10.17 -1.18
N SER A 22 20.75 -9.66 -2.27
CA SER A 22 19.55 -8.79 -2.26
C SER A 22 18.25 -9.54 -1.96
N THR A 23 18.32 -10.67 -1.25
CA THR A 23 17.15 -11.51 -0.96
C THR A 23 16.40 -11.15 0.32
N LYS A 24 16.82 -10.14 1.08
CA LYS A 24 16.18 -9.81 2.38
C LYS A 24 14.92 -8.94 2.31
N ASN A 25 14.48 -8.48 1.14
CA ASN A 25 13.32 -7.59 0.98
C ASN A 25 12.29 -8.06 -0.05
N ALA A 26 12.26 -9.33 -0.40
CA ALA A 26 11.16 -9.84 -1.20
C ALA A 26 9.86 -9.67 -0.39
N ALA A 27 8.94 -8.86 -0.89
CA ALA A 27 7.65 -8.68 -0.27
C ALA A 27 6.90 -10.03 -0.33
N THR A 28 6.59 -10.59 0.84
CA THR A 28 5.77 -11.80 0.94
C THR A 28 4.30 -11.44 0.84
N LEU A 29 3.46 -12.39 0.46
CA LEU A 29 2.02 -12.16 0.35
C LEU A 29 1.42 -11.64 1.67
N SER A 30 1.86 -12.16 2.80
CA SER A 30 1.44 -11.67 4.13
C SER A 30 1.73 -10.20 4.37
N SER A 31 2.72 -9.64 3.66
CA SER A 31 3.08 -8.22 3.82
C SER A 31 2.06 -7.24 3.27
N ILE A 32 1.17 -7.69 2.39
CA ILE A 32 0.09 -6.88 1.83
C ILE A 32 -1.26 -7.14 2.50
N SER A 33 -1.33 -8.07 3.46
CA SER A 33 -2.57 -8.40 4.16
C SER A 33 -3.18 -7.20 4.89
N GLY A 34 -4.51 -7.12 4.89
CA GLY A 34 -5.29 -6.08 5.55
C GLY A 34 -5.65 -4.92 4.63
N GLU A 35 -6.03 -3.79 5.23
CA GLU A 35 -6.52 -2.61 4.51
C GLU A 35 -5.46 -1.54 4.34
N TRP A 36 -5.52 -0.84 3.20
CA TRP A 36 -4.54 0.15 2.77
C TRP A 36 -5.24 1.33 2.10
N ASN A 37 -4.94 2.54 2.53
CA ASN A 37 -5.35 3.75 1.83
C ASN A 37 -4.56 3.89 0.52
N ILE A 38 -5.23 4.29 -0.55
CA ILE A 38 -4.60 4.56 -1.86
C ILE A 38 -4.18 6.03 -1.88
N ILE A 39 -2.93 6.31 -1.53
CA ILE A 39 -2.44 7.67 -1.33
C ILE A 39 -1.86 8.32 -2.60
N GLU A 40 -1.48 7.52 -3.61
CA GLU A 40 -0.91 8.02 -4.86
C GLU A 40 -1.29 7.09 -6.02
N VAL A 41 -1.61 7.67 -7.16
CA VAL A 41 -1.89 6.98 -8.42
C VAL A 41 -1.09 7.64 -9.54
N ASN A 42 -0.27 6.85 -10.26
CA ASN A 42 0.57 7.31 -11.36
C ASN A 42 1.46 8.52 -11.02
N GLY A 43 1.99 8.59 -9.79
CA GLY A 43 2.83 9.69 -9.32
C GLY A 43 2.07 10.93 -8.85
N THR A 44 0.75 10.89 -8.81
CA THR A 44 -0.10 11.98 -8.35
C THR A 44 -0.78 11.60 -7.03
N ALA A 45 -0.68 12.47 -6.02
CA ALA A 45 -1.37 12.28 -4.75
C ALA A 45 -2.88 12.22 -4.94
N VAL A 46 -3.52 11.31 -4.23
CA VAL A 46 -4.99 11.16 -4.26
C VAL A 46 -5.61 12.16 -3.29
N VAL A 47 -6.49 12.99 -3.82
CA VAL A 47 -7.29 13.94 -3.04
C VAL A 47 -8.76 13.72 -3.40
N PRO A 48 -9.56 13.09 -2.52
CA PRO A 48 -10.98 12.89 -2.76
C PRO A 48 -11.72 14.23 -2.87
N ALA A 49 -12.77 14.25 -3.67
CA ALA A 49 -13.68 15.41 -3.70
C ALA A 49 -14.43 15.55 -2.37
N PRO A 50 -14.87 16.75 -1.98
CA PRO A 50 -15.65 16.98 -0.78
C PRO A 50 -16.85 16.02 -0.68
N GLY A 51 -17.01 15.36 0.47
CA GLY A 51 -18.08 14.39 0.71
C GLY A 51 -17.85 13.00 0.10
N GLN A 52 -16.73 12.75 -0.56
CA GLN A 52 -16.35 11.42 -1.04
C GLN A 52 -15.40 10.72 -0.06
N GLU A 53 -15.54 9.40 0.04
CA GLU A 53 -14.68 8.58 0.89
C GLU A 53 -13.25 8.51 0.32
N PHE A 54 -12.25 8.50 1.20
CA PHE A 54 -10.86 8.27 0.78
C PHE A 54 -10.73 6.83 0.23
N PRO A 55 -10.17 6.65 -0.98
CA PRO A 55 -10.11 5.34 -1.58
C PRO A 55 -9.17 4.42 -0.81
N TYR A 56 -9.60 3.17 -0.67
CA TYR A 56 -8.81 2.13 -0.02
C TYR A 56 -8.97 0.77 -0.70
N ILE A 57 -8.02 -0.11 -0.47
CA ILE A 57 -8.01 -1.49 -0.94
C ILE A 57 -7.64 -2.43 0.20
N GLY A 58 -8.36 -3.52 0.32
CA GLY A 58 -8.10 -4.58 1.29
C GLY A 58 -7.71 -5.88 0.58
N PHE A 59 -6.75 -6.60 1.17
CA PHE A 59 -6.30 -7.90 0.69
C PHE A 59 -6.53 -8.96 1.78
N ASP A 60 -7.41 -9.90 1.52
CA ASP A 60 -7.50 -11.14 2.29
C ASP A 60 -6.55 -12.17 1.69
N THR A 61 -5.37 -12.27 2.25
CA THR A 61 -4.31 -13.17 1.75
C THR A 61 -4.56 -14.63 2.06
N LYS A 62 -5.59 -14.97 2.85
CA LYS A 62 -6.00 -16.34 3.10
C LYS A 62 -6.91 -16.86 2.01
N THR A 63 -7.84 -16.03 1.55
CA THR A 63 -8.87 -16.40 0.56
C THR A 63 -8.58 -15.88 -0.84
N GLY A 64 -7.58 -15.00 -1.01
CA GLY A 64 -7.27 -14.34 -2.28
C GLY A 64 -8.31 -13.31 -2.70
N LYS A 65 -9.10 -12.80 -1.76
CA LYS A 65 -10.10 -11.77 -2.05
C LYS A 65 -9.51 -10.37 -1.98
N VAL A 66 -9.98 -9.50 -2.87
CA VAL A 66 -9.73 -8.06 -2.87
C VAL A 66 -11.06 -7.35 -2.68
N PHE A 67 -11.07 -6.33 -1.85
CA PHE A 67 -12.22 -5.49 -1.59
C PHE A 67 -11.78 -4.06 -1.32
N GLY A 68 -12.69 -3.10 -1.34
CA GLY A 68 -12.38 -1.72 -1.02
C GLY A 68 -13.36 -0.72 -1.59
N ASN A 69 -12.92 0.53 -1.64
CA ASN A 69 -13.63 1.66 -2.23
C ASN A 69 -12.67 2.40 -3.17
N SER A 70 -13.13 2.74 -4.36
CA SER A 70 -12.32 3.43 -5.38
C SER A 70 -12.44 4.97 -5.32
N GLY A 71 -13.22 5.49 -4.36
CA GLY A 71 -13.52 6.91 -4.16
C GLY A 71 -15.03 7.18 -4.12
N CYS A 72 -15.79 6.57 -5.01
CA CYS A 72 -17.26 6.62 -5.03
C CYS A 72 -17.84 5.22 -4.87
N ASN A 73 -17.30 4.25 -5.58
CA ASN A 73 -17.85 2.91 -5.68
C ASN A 73 -17.05 1.88 -4.89
N ARG A 74 -17.77 0.92 -4.30
CA ARG A 74 -17.14 -0.26 -3.73
C ARG A 74 -16.57 -1.12 -4.84
N MET A 75 -15.39 -1.69 -4.61
CA MET A 75 -14.74 -2.60 -5.53
C MET A 75 -14.47 -3.95 -4.89
N MET A 76 -14.49 -4.99 -5.70
CA MET A 76 -14.20 -6.36 -5.30
C MET A 76 -13.54 -7.14 -6.43
N GLY A 77 -12.74 -8.13 -6.04
CA GLY A 77 -12.05 -9.00 -6.98
C GLY A 77 -11.32 -10.13 -6.27
N SER A 78 -10.41 -10.75 -6.98
CA SER A 78 -9.60 -11.84 -6.42
C SER A 78 -8.21 -11.85 -7.05
N PHE A 79 -7.27 -12.51 -6.38
CA PHE A 79 -5.92 -12.76 -6.87
C PHE A 79 -5.48 -14.18 -6.48
N ASP A 80 -4.49 -14.71 -7.18
CA ASP A 80 -3.92 -16.03 -6.88
C ASP A 80 -3.00 -15.96 -5.65
N VAL A 81 -3.37 -16.64 -4.58
CA VAL A 81 -2.57 -16.74 -3.34
C VAL A 81 -1.29 -17.55 -3.51
N ASN A 82 -1.20 -18.38 -4.56
CA ASN A 82 -0.06 -19.22 -4.88
C ASN A 82 0.89 -18.55 -5.89
N ALA A 83 0.63 -17.30 -6.26
CA ALA A 83 1.49 -16.53 -7.15
C ALA A 83 2.89 -16.35 -6.54
N LYS A 84 3.90 -16.19 -7.40
CA LYS A 84 5.29 -15.96 -6.96
C LYS A 84 5.37 -14.74 -6.04
N PRO A 85 6.18 -14.76 -4.96
CA PRO A 85 6.38 -13.60 -4.09
C PRO A 85 6.70 -12.34 -4.89
N GLY A 86 6.06 -11.23 -4.53
CA GLY A 86 6.20 -9.95 -5.23
C GLY A 86 5.38 -9.82 -6.52
N THR A 87 4.63 -10.86 -6.92
CA THR A 87 3.70 -10.78 -8.07
C THR A 87 2.26 -10.83 -7.59
N ILE A 88 1.40 -10.08 -8.25
CA ILE A 88 -0.05 -10.07 -8.01
C ILE A 88 -0.75 -9.62 -9.29
N ASP A 89 -1.82 -10.29 -9.64
CA ASP A 89 -2.73 -9.89 -10.71
C ASP A 89 -4.13 -9.79 -10.12
N LEU A 90 -4.68 -8.59 -10.13
CA LEU A 90 -6.01 -8.31 -9.58
C LEU A 90 -7.13 -8.63 -10.59
N GLY A 91 -6.77 -8.93 -11.84
CA GLY A 91 -7.74 -9.11 -12.90
C GLY A 91 -8.62 -7.88 -13.13
N ALA A 92 -9.81 -8.11 -13.63
CA ALA A 92 -10.82 -7.07 -13.74
C ALA A 92 -11.59 -6.97 -12.41
N LEU A 93 -11.43 -5.85 -11.72
CA LEU A 93 -12.18 -5.57 -10.49
C LEU A 93 -13.63 -5.23 -10.84
N ALA A 94 -14.57 -5.91 -10.19
CA ALA A 94 -15.97 -5.50 -10.21
C ALA A 94 -16.18 -4.29 -9.31
N SER A 95 -17.03 -3.35 -9.72
CA SER A 95 -17.43 -2.22 -8.88
C SER A 95 -18.94 -1.99 -8.93
N THR A 96 -19.49 -1.35 -7.87
CA THR A 96 -20.84 -0.80 -7.90
C THR A 96 -20.91 0.31 -8.95
N ARG A 97 -22.10 0.78 -9.29
CA ARG A 97 -22.30 1.80 -10.31
C ARG A 97 -23.12 2.99 -9.76
N MET A 98 -22.60 3.57 -8.68
CA MET A 98 -23.13 4.83 -8.19
C MET A 98 -22.54 5.97 -9.05
N ALA A 99 -23.34 7.00 -9.30
CA ALA A 99 -22.89 8.22 -9.95
C ALA A 99 -22.58 9.26 -8.87
N CYS A 100 -21.31 9.58 -8.68
CA CYS A 100 -20.88 10.70 -7.84
C CYS A 100 -20.62 11.94 -8.68
N PRO A 101 -20.69 13.15 -8.10
CA PRO A 101 -20.44 14.39 -8.82
C PRO A 101 -19.07 14.45 -9.50
N ASP A 102 -18.05 13.85 -8.86
CA ASP A 102 -16.70 13.73 -9.41
C ASP A 102 -16.26 12.27 -9.41
N MET A 103 -16.00 11.73 -10.58
CA MET A 103 -15.55 10.35 -10.80
C MET A 103 -14.05 10.29 -11.15
N THR A 104 -13.32 11.39 -11.07
CA THR A 104 -11.92 11.47 -11.51
C THR A 104 -11.02 10.53 -10.71
N VAL A 105 -11.13 10.56 -9.38
CA VAL A 105 -10.35 9.70 -8.49
C VAL A 105 -10.67 8.23 -8.77
N GLU A 106 -11.95 7.87 -8.84
CA GLU A 106 -12.37 6.50 -9.10
C GLU A 106 -11.82 5.97 -10.43
N ASN A 107 -12.00 6.71 -11.51
CA ASN A 107 -11.54 6.31 -12.84
C ASN A 107 -10.01 6.09 -12.84
N ASN A 108 -9.26 6.97 -12.20
CA ASN A 108 -7.81 6.86 -12.09
C ASN A 108 -7.40 5.63 -11.27
N VAL A 109 -8.04 5.41 -10.12
CA VAL A 109 -7.78 4.26 -9.24
C VAL A 109 -8.06 2.96 -9.97
N LEU A 110 -9.25 2.77 -10.53
CA LEU A 110 -9.63 1.53 -11.22
C LEU A 110 -8.74 1.27 -12.44
N SER A 111 -8.45 2.31 -13.24
CA SER A 111 -7.55 2.20 -14.38
C SER A 111 -6.13 1.78 -13.99
N ALA A 112 -5.62 2.29 -12.87
CA ALA A 112 -4.30 1.91 -12.36
C ALA A 112 -4.29 0.49 -11.80
N LEU A 113 -5.29 0.13 -10.97
CA LEU A 113 -5.37 -1.20 -10.35
C LEU A 113 -5.46 -2.32 -11.39
N ASN A 114 -6.15 -2.12 -12.51
CA ASN A 114 -6.23 -3.10 -13.61
C ASN A 114 -4.87 -3.36 -14.30
N LYS A 115 -3.87 -2.50 -14.11
CA LYS A 115 -2.53 -2.65 -14.67
C LYS A 115 -1.53 -3.26 -13.70
N VAL A 116 -1.94 -3.54 -12.47
CA VAL A 116 -1.07 -4.09 -11.43
C VAL A 116 -0.66 -5.51 -11.79
N LYS A 117 0.65 -5.79 -11.68
CA LYS A 117 1.24 -7.13 -11.88
C LYS A 117 2.21 -7.52 -10.78
N LYS A 118 2.65 -6.55 -9.97
CA LYS A 118 3.65 -6.76 -8.92
C LYS A 118 3.39 -5.87 -7.73
N TYR A 119 3.96 -6.25 -6.60
CA TYR A 119 3.98 -5.41 -5.40
C TYR A 119 5.36 -5.43 -4.74
N LYS A 120 5.70 -4.35 -4.05
CA LYS A 120 6.94 -4.24 -3.27
C LYS A 120 6.74 -3.32 -2.07
N LYS A 121 7.51 -3.55 -1.00
CA LYS A 121 7.51 -2.66 0.16
C LYS A 121 8.19 -1.32 -0.17
N LEU A 122 7.60 -0.24 0.34
CA LEU A 122 8.17 1.10 0.38
C LEU A 122 8.28 1.53 1.86
N GLY A 123 9.39 1.14 2.52
CA GLY A 123 9.55 1.38 3.95
C GLY A 123 8.67 0.47 4.83
N LYS A 124 8.24 0.98 6.00
CA LYS A 124 7.50 0.20 7.00
C LYS A 124 6.00 0.21 6.76
N GLU A 125 5.44 1.36 6.40
CA GLU A 125 4.00 1.61 6.36
C GLU A 125 3.43 1.66 4.94
N ASN A 126 4.29 1.61 3.91
CA ASN A 126 3.85 1.77 2.53
C ASN A 126 4.17 0.55 1.67
N ILE A 127 3.33 0.35 0.66
CA ILE A 127 3.48 -0.65 -0.40
C ILE A 127 3.31 0.03 -1.75
N ALA A 128 4.16 -0.31 -2.71
CA ALA A 128 3.94 0.03 -4.09
C ALA A 128 3.32 -1.14 -4.84
N LEU A 129 2.20 -0.90 -5.51
CA LEU A 129 1.70 -1.75 -6.56
C LEU A 129 2.29 -1.27 -7.89
N CYS A 130 2.86 -2.18 -8.63
CA CYS A 130 3.63 -1.88 -9.85
C CYS A 130 2.99 -2.56 -11.06
N GLY A 131 3.14 -1.95 -12.22
CA GLY A 131 2.86 -2.57 -13.50
C GLY A 131 3.93 -3.58 -13.92
N ALA A 132 3.92 -3.98 -15.18
CA ALA A 132 4.91 -4.91 -15.73
C ALA A 132 6.36 -4.40 -15.60
N SER A 133 6.57 -3.09 -15.70
CA SER A 133 7.89 -2.42 -15.69
C SER A 133 8.49 -2.17 -14.30
N ASN A 134 7.98 -2.73 -13.22
CA ASN A 134 8.40 -2.47 -11.83
C ASN A 134 8.26 -1.00 -11.36
N ARG A 135 7.71 -0.08 -12.15
CA ARG A 135 7.41 1.28 -11.70
C ARG A 135 6.17 1.26 -10.82
N PRO A 136 6.19 1.97 -9.69
CA PRO A 136 4.98 2.21 -8.91
C PRO A 136 3.91 2.86 -9.78
N ILE A 137 2.71 2.33 -9.74
CA ILE A 137 1.52 2.91 -10.36
C ILE A 137 0.45 3.24 -9.32
N VAL A 138 0.50 2.57 -8.17
CA VAL A 138 -0.30 2.90 -7.00
C VAL A 138 0.58 2.79 -5.77
N VAL A 139 0.54 3.79 -4.90
CA VAL A 139 1.17 3.76 -3.58
C VAL A 139 0.09 3.62 -2.52
N LEU A 140 0.29 2.63 -1.67
CA LEU A 140 -0.59 2.26 -0.58
C LEU A 140 0.05 2.62 0.76
N GLN A 141 -0.72 3.19 1.67
CA GLN A 141 -0.35 3.42 3.06
C GLN A 141 -1.21 2.54 3.96
N LYS A 142 -0.61 1.93 4.97
CA LYS A 142 -1.34 1.09 5.91
C LYS A 142 -2.49 1.89 6.52
N LYS A 143 -3.70 1.39 6.37
CA LYS A 143 -4.87 1.95 7.04
C LYS A 143 -4.81 1.53 8.50
N GLU A 144 -4.77 2.49 9.40
CA GLU A 144 -4.86 2.21 10.82
C GLU A 144 -6.27 1.67 11.09
N SER A 145 -6.33 0.43 11.53
CA SER A 145 -7.55 -0.10 12.11
C SER A 145 -7.51 0.22 13.59
N VAL A 146 -8.60 0.73 14.12
CA VAL A 146 -8.83 0.70 15.56
C VAL A 146 -8.84 -0.79 15.95
N SER A 147 -7.67 -1.30 16.32
CA SER A 147 -7.45 -2.74 16.38
C SER A 147 -7.83 -3.37 17.73
N LYS A 148 -8.21 -2.53 18.71
CA LYS A 148 -8.60 -3.00 20.03
C LYS A 148 -9.83 -2.24 20.50
N LEU A 149 -10.82 -2.99 20.95
CA LEU A 149 -11.98 -2.42 21.64
C LEU A 149 -11.55 -1.59 22.85
N SER A 150 -10.40 -1.94 23.48
CA SER A 150 -9.76 -1.18 24.55
C SER A 150 -9.36 0.26 24.16
N ASP A 151 -9.13 0.52 22.87
CA ASP A 151 -8.78 1.86 22.39
C ASP A 151 -10.00 2.78 22.35
N LEU A 152 -11.20 2.20 22.48
CA LEU A 152 -12.48 2.90 22.59
C LEU A 152 -13.00 2.94 24.04
N GLU A 153 -12.31 2.30 24.98
CA GLU A 153 -12.67 2.37 26.40
C GLU A 153 -12.32 3.74 26.95
N GLY A 154 -13.28 4.35 27.64
CA GLY A 154 -13.09 5.65 28.27
C GLY A 154 -14.29 6.57 28.12
N LYS A 155 -14.15 7.78 28.66
CA LYS A 155 -15.13 8.84 28.49
C LYS A 155 -14.71 9.71 27.30
N TRP A 156 -15.52 9.73 26.28
CA TRP A 156 -15.30 10.52 25.07
C TRP A 156 -16.16 11.77 25.11
N ILE A 157 -15.57 12.90 24.74
CA ILE A 157 -16.27 14.18 24.62
C ILE A 157 -16.42 14.46 23.13
N ILE A 158 -17.63 14.70 22.70
CA ILE A 158 -17.91 15.13 21.33
C ILE A 158 -17.56 16.61 21.25
N SER A 159 -16.49 16.94 20.51
CA SER A 159 -16.02 18.32 20.30
C SER A 159 -16.61 18.97 19.06
N GLU A 160 -17.09 18.15 18.11
CA GLU A 160 -17.67 18.61 16.84
C GLU A 160 -18.85 17.71 16.46
N ALA A 161 -19.95 18.30 16.03
CA ALA A 161 -21.09 17.59 15.47
C ALA A 161 -21.58 18.33 14.22
N ALA A 162 -21.83 17.59 13.14
CA ALA A 162 -22.30 18.14 11.84
C ALA A 162 -21.41 19.26 11.31
N SER A 163 -20.08 19.15 11.50
CA SER A 163 -19.06 20.14 11.13
C SER A 163 -19.15 21.48 11.90
N GLU A 164 -19.84 21.49 13.02
CA GLU A 164 -19.86 22.62 13.96
C GLU A 164 -19.14 22.25 15.26
N ALA A 165 -18.20 23.10 15.67
CA ALA A 165 -17.51 22.93 16.95
C ALA A 165 -18.51 23.08 18.12
N ILE A 166 -18.45 22.19 19.09
CA ILE A 166 -19.27 22.27 20.30
C ILE A 166 -18.62 23.27 21.28
N PRO A 167 -19.31 24.33 21.71
CA PRO A 167 -18.72 25.33 22.60
C PRO A 167 -18.22 24.72 23.90
N ASP A 168 -17.03 25.12 24.33
CA ASP A 168 -16.53 24.80 25.66
C ASP A 168 -17.42 25.39 26.74
N GLY A 169 -17.73 24.61 27.77
CA GLY A 169 -18.51 25.08 28.91
C GLY A 169 -20.01 24.76 28.88
N MET A 170 -20.47 23.93 27.94
CA MET A 170 -21.81 23.36 28.06
C MET A 170 -21.95 22.57 29.37
N GLU A 171 -22.99 22.88 30.17
CA GLU A 171 -23.25 22.23 31.45
C GLU A 171 -23.39 20.70 31.35
N LYS A 172 -23.79 20.22 30.19
CA LYS A 172 -23.78 18.79 29.81
C LYS A 172 -23.22 18.64 28.40
N GLN A 173 -21.95 18.35 28.30
CA GLN A 173 -21.38 17.95 27.01
C GLN A 173 -21.92 16.57 26.62
N PRO A 174 -22.31 16.36 25.35
CA PRO A 174 -22.68 15.04 24.89
C PRO A 174 -21.45 14.11 24.92
N PHE A 175 -21.67 12.88 25.34
CA PHE A 175 -20.63 11.83 25.37
C PHE A 175 -21.21 10.51 24.84
N ILE A 176 -20.34 9.67 24.33
CA ILE A 176 -20.61 8.32 23.86
C ILE A 176 -19.87 7.28 24.68
#